data_eddd5e067cdff953f4fa688dee51ae1a
#
_entry.id   eddd5e067cdff953f4fa688dee51ae1a
#
_cell.length_a   1.000
_cell.length_b   1.000
_cell.length_c   1.000
_cell.angle_alpha   90.00
_cell.angle_beta   90.00
_cell.angle_gamma   90.00
#
_symmetry.space_group_name_H-M   'P 1'
#
loop_
_entity.id
_entity.type
_entity.pdbx_description
1 polymer ?
#
loop_
_entity_poly.entity_id
_entity_poly.type
_entity_poly.pdbx_seq_one_letter_code
_entity_poly.pdbx_strand_id
1 'polypeptide(L)'
;RSMSLAIATAAGSLGQVVGPPVAVALLSRMVWQSVFLVFAVAVISTILLLPFMRVGPASSKEELEESMGDILKLAFKDPSFSMIFVGFFSCGYQLAFITAHFPALVTEMSSPIDSRGWCGDLGIETTAALGGFAISVIGLSNIIGTLVAGWAGKRFGKKWLLSGIYAGRSVAATIFIMTPVSANSVLFFSFAMGFLWLATVPLTSGLVAHIYGLRYMGTLYGIVFFSHQLGSFIGVWLGGVLYDSYGTYTMVWWIGIAAGIFSAIIHIPIREESRVSSVAA
;
A
#
# COMPACT_ATOMS: atom_id res chain seq x y z
N ARG A 1 -16.25 -3.35 -11.15
CA ARG A 1 -15.74 -2.10 -10.53
C ARG A 1 -14.48 -2.36 -9.69
N SER A 2 -14.49 -3.26 -8.71
CA SER A 2 -13.27 -3.61 -7.95
C SER A 2 -12.12 -4.05 -8.85
N MET A 3 -12.39 -4.77 -9.95
CA MET A 3 -11.37 -5.19 -10.90
C MET A 3 -10.77 -4.00 -11.68
N SER A 4 -11.56 -3.02 -12.08
CA SER A 4 -11.05 -1.83 -12.79
C SER A 4 -10.14 -1.01 -11.88
N LEU A 5 -10.52 -0.85 -10.60
CA LEU A 5 -9.66 -0.21 -9.59
C LEU A 5 -8.39 -1.03 -9.34
N ALA A 6 -8.50 -2.35 -9.30
CA ALA A 6 -7.33 -3.24 -9.13
C ALA A 6 -6.36 -3.13 -10.31
N ILE A 7 -6.85 -3.07 -11.55
CA ILE A 7 -6.01 -2.89 -12.74
C ILE A 7 -5.30 -1.53 -12.70
N ALA A 8 -6.00 -0.45 -12.37
CA ALA A 8 -5.40 0.87 -12.25
C ALA A 8 -4.32 0.91 -11.16
N THR A 9 -4.58 0.31 -9.99
CA THR A 9 -3.62 0.22 -8.89
C THR A 9 -2.40 -0.65 -9.27
N ALA A 10 -2.64 -1.78 -9.94
CA ALA A 10 -1.58 -2.67 -10.41
C ALA A 10 -0.67 -1.99 -11.45
N ALA A 11 -1.25 -1.19 -12.37
CA ALA A 11 -0.48 -0.41 -13.33
C ALA A 11 0.46 0.61 -12.64
N GLY A 12 -0.01 1.27 -11.56
CA GLY A 12 0.82 2.14 -10.73
C GLY A 12 2.02 1.41 -10.10
N SER A 13 1.86 0.13 -9.79
CA SER A 13 2.92 -0.70 -9.20
C SER A 13 4.08 -1.03 -10.14
N LEU A 14 3.91 -0.85 -11.45
CA LEU A 14 5.02 -0.99 -12.40
C LEU A 14 6.17 -0.02 -12.10
N GLY A 15 5.84 1.19 -11.62
CA GLY A 15 6.86 2.14 -11.17
C GLY A 15 7.69 1.61 -9.99
N GLN A 16 7.07 0.85 -9.09
CA GLN A 16 7.76 0.21 -7.97
C GLN A 16 8.66 -0.96 -8.41
N VAL A 17 8.32 -1.63 -9.51
CA VAL A 17 9.14 -2.70 -10.11
C VAL A 17 10.37 -2.12 -10.82
N VAL A 18 10.17 -1.09 -11.62
CA VAL A 18 11.21 -0.54 -12.52
C VAL A 18 12.05 0.53 -11.84
N GLY A 19 11.44 1.35 -10.97
CA GLY A 19 12.09 2.50 -10.35
C GLY A 19 13.37 2.17 -9.59
N PRO A 20 13.37 1.23 -8.62
CA PRO A 20 14.56 0.94 -7.83
C PRO A 20 15.76 0.44 -8.66
N PRO A 21 15.63 -0.54 -9.59
CA PRO A 21 16.74 -0.94 -10.45
C PRO A 21 17.27 0.21 -11.31
N VAL A 22 16.39 1.03 -11.87
CA VAL A 22 16.79 2.21 -12.65
C VAL A 22 17.50 3.22 -11.76
N ALA A 23 17.01 3.48 -10.53
CA ALA A 23 17.67 4.38 -9.60
C ALA A 23 19.09 3.89 -9.25
N VAL A 24 19.25 2.61 -8.94
CA VAL A 24 20.57 2.00 -8.64
C VAL A 24 21.51 2.13 -9.85
N ALA A 25 21.03 1.80 -11.07
CA ALA A 25 21.81 1.90 -12.29
C ALA A 25 22.21 3.35 -12.63
N LEU A 26 21.37 4.33 -12.33
CA LEU A 26 21.69 5.74 -12.53
C LEU A 26 22.68 6.25 -11.46
N LEU A 27 22.48 5.88 -10.19
CA LEU A 27 23.35 6.26 -9.08
C LEU A 27 24.78 5.74 -9.24
N SER A 28 24.99 4.62 -9.95
CA SER A 28 26.32 4.13 -10.26
C SER A 28 27.07 4.97 -11.31
N ARG A 29 26.38 5.88 -12.02
CA ARG A 29 26.92 6.66 -13.15
C ARG A 29 26.85 8.18 -12.93
N MET A 30 25.97 8.66 -12.06
CA MET A 30 25.75 10.08 -11.84
C MET A 30 25.39 10.37 -10.38
N VAL A 31 25.55 11.64 -9.98
CA VAL A 31 25.21 12.09 -8.63
C VAL A 31 23.69 12.07 -8.41
N TRP A 32 23.27 11.87 -7.17
CA TRP A 32 21.86 11.70 -6.80
C TRP A 32 20.94 12.82 -7.27
N GLN A 33 21.43 14.09 -7.31
CA GLN A 33 20.66 15.24 -7.81
C GLN A 33 20.26 15.05 -9.28
N SER A 34 21.18 14.56 -10.12
CA SER A 34 20.90 14.28 -11.53
C SER A 34 19.89 13.16 -11.70
N VAL A 35 19.93 12.15 -10.82
CA VAL A 35 18.94 11.07 -10.82
C VAL A 35 17.54 11.62 -10.54
N PHE A 36 17.39 12.53 -9.57
CA PHE A 36 16.11 13.22 -9.32
C PHE A 36 15.62 14.01 -10.53
N LEU A 37 16.51 14.71 -11.24
CA LEU A 37 16.16 15.44 -12.47
C LEU A 37 15.65 14.48 -13.56
N VAL A 38 16.28 13.33 -13.74
CA VAL A 38 15.82 12.29 -14.69
C VAL A 38 14.40 11.84 -14.34
N PHE A 39 14.14 11.51 -13.08
CA PHE A 39 12.80 11.12 -12.65
C PHE A 39 11.80 12.29 -12.77
N ALA A 40 12.20 13.52 -12.46
CA ALA A 40 11.33 14.67 -12.64
C ALA A 40 10.93 14.87 -14.11
N VAL A 41 11.87 14.76 -15.05
CA VAL A 41 11.57 14.80 -16.49
C VAL A 41 10.64 13.67 -16.91
N ALA A 42 10.87 12.45 -16.41
CA ALA A 42 9.98 11.31 -16.69
C ALA A 42 8.55 11.56 -16.19
N VAL A 43 8.38 12.12 -14.98
CA VAL A 43 7.06 12.46 -14.44
C VAL A 43 6.42 13.59 -15.24
N ILE A 44 7.15 14.67 -15.54
CA ILE A 44 6.63 15.81 -16.34
C ILE A 44 6.21 15.33 -17.75
N SER A 45 6.94 14.39 -18.35
CA SER A 45 6.59 13.88 -19.68
C SER A 45 5.20 13.22 -19.72
N THR A 46 4.65 12.77 -18.58
CA THR A 46 3.28 12.23 -18.51
C THR A 46 2.21 13.27 -18.87
N ILE A 47 2.52 14.56 -18.79
CA ILE A 47 1.62 15.65 -19.23
C ILE A 47 1.26 15.49 -20.71
N LEU A 48 2.16 14.93 -21.53
CA LEU A 48 1.91 14.66 -22.94
C LEU A 48 0.78 13.65 -23.18
N LEU A 49 0.40 12.90 -22.15
CA LEU A 49 -0.72 11.93 -22.21
C LEU A 49 -2.07 12.59 -21.94
N LEU A 50 -2.12 13.81 -21.38
CA LEU A 50 -3.38 14.49 -21.04
C LEU A 50 -4.35 14.63 -22.22
N PRO A 51 -3.93 14.96 -23.47
CA PRO A 51 -4.84 15.06 -24.61
C PRO A 51 -5.55 13.75 -24.96
N PHE A 52 -4.99 12.61 -24.55
CA PHE A 52 -5.57 11.29 -24.79
C PHE A 52 -6.52 10.83 -23.68
N MET A 53 -6.55 11.55 -22.57
CA MET A 53 -7.46 11.26 -21.44
C MET A 53 -8.85 11.87 -21.73
N ARG A 54 -9.77 11.05 -22.24
CA ARG A 54 -11.16 11.46 -22.43
C ARG A 54 -11.94 11.20 -21.13
N VAL A 55 -12.49 12.26 -20.56
CA VAL A 55 -13.50 12.15 -19.49
C VAL A 55 -14.80 11.75 -20.14
N GLY A 56 -15.35 10.58 -19.77
CA GLY A 56 -16.68 10.16 -20.19
C GLY A 56 -17.74 11.16 -19.70
N PRO A 57 -18.92 11.24 -20.37
CA PRO A 57 -20.00 12.09 -19.89
C PRO A 57 -20.33 11.74 -18.44
N ALA A 58 -20.48 12.78 -17.60
CA ALA A 58 -20.94 12.60 -16.23
C ALA A 58 -22.26 11.80 -16.26
N SER A 59 -22.38 10.75 -15.44
CA SER A 59 -23.62 10.01 -15.30
C SER A 59 -24.77 10.96 -15.04
N SER A 60 -25.90 10.74 -15.73
CA SER A 60 -27.07 11.60 -15.68
C SER A 60 -27.52 11.94 -14.26
N LYS A 61 -28.06 13.15 -14.11
CA LYS A 61 -28.51 13.79 -12.86
C LYS A 61 -29.58 13.04 -12.04
N GLU A 62 -29.98 11.85 -12.44
CA GLU A 62 -31.09 11.10 -11.85
C GLU A 62 -30.79 10.25 -10.61
N GLU A 63 -29.55 10.21 -10.15
CA GLU A 63 -29.23 9.49 -8.92
C GLU A 63 -29.27 10.44 -7.71
N LEU A 64 -30.40 10.38 -6.98
CA LEU A 64 -30.64 10.86 -5.62
C LEU A 64 -30.13 12.28 -5.27
N GLU A 65 -31.06 13.16 -4.94
CA GLU A 65 -30.91 14.57 -4.55
C GLU A 65 -30.23 14.78 -3.18
N GLU A 66 -29.55 13.81 -2.61
CA GLU A 66 -28.85 14.00 -1.33
C GLU A 66 -27.68 14.96 -1.49
N SER A 67 -27.67 15.97 -0.64
CA SER A 67 -26.57 16.93 -0.59
C SER A 67 -25.29 16.22 -0.12
N MET A 68 -24.11 16.62 -0.65
CA MET A 68 -22.81 16.17 -0.15
C MET A 68 -22.69 16.31 1.38
N GLY A 69 -23.28 17.36 1.96
CA GLY A 69 -23.26 17.59 3.40
C GLY A 69 -24.02 16.53 4.20
N ASP A 70 -25.11 16.01 3.66
CA ASP A 70 -25.91 15.00 4.35
C ASP A 70 -25.25 13.63 4.31
N ILE A 71 -24.60 13.28 3.20
CA ILE A 71 -23.79 12.06 3.11
C ILE A 71 -22.56 12.11 4.03
N LEU A 72 -21.90 13.26 4.14
CA LEU A 72 -20.81 13.43 5.10
C LEU A 72 -21.29 13.26 6.54
N LYS A 73 -22.42 13.89 6.91
CA LYS A 73 -23.03 13.70 8.23
C LYS A 73 -23.39 12.24 8.50
N LEU A 74 -23.97 11.56 7.50
CA LEU A 74 -24.28 10.13 7.59
C LEU A 74 -23.02 9.30 7.81
N ALA A 75 -21.99 9.51 7.01
CA ALA A 75 -20.73 8.77 7.09
C ALA A 75 -20.04 8.98 8.46
N PHE A 76 -19.93 10.22 8.93
CA PHE A 76 -19.29 10.49 10.22
C PHE A 76 -20.08 9.98 11.43
N LYS A 77 -21.39 9.74 11.29
CA LYS A 77 -22.21 9.10 12.32
C LYS A 77 -22.19 7.57 12.24
N ASP A 78 -21.75 7.00 11.11
CA ASP A 78 -21.70 5.54 10.93
C ASP A 78 -20.40 4.99 11.55
N PRO A 79 -20.48 4.12 12.57
CA PRO A 79 -19.31 3.45 13.12
C PRO A 79 -18.48 2.69 12.07
N SER A 80 -19.12 2.15 11.03
CA SER A 80 -18.42 1.46 9.94
C SER A 80 -17.45 2.37 9.21
N PHE A 81 -17.82 3.65 8.97
CA PHE A 81 -16.92 4.62 8.35
C PHE A 81 -15.69 4.91 9.21
N SER A 82 -15.91 5.13 10.51
CA SER A 82 -14.85 5.37 11.48
C SER A 82 -13.89 4.17 11.57
N MET A 83 -14.42 2.94 11.55
CA MET A 83 -13.62 1.72 11.56
C MET A 83 -12.78 1.58 10.27
N ILE A 84 -13.34 1.89 9.11
CA ILE A 84 -12.60 1.92 7.84
C ILE A 84 -11.50 2.97 7.89
N PHE A 85 -11.82 4.18 8.36
CA PHE A 85 -10.87 5.29 8.50
C PHE A 85 -9.68 4.91 9.38
N VAL A 86 -9.95 4.45 10.61
CA VAL A 86 -8.90 4.09 11.58
C VAL A 86 -8.14 2.85 11.14
N GLY A 87 -8.82 1.85 10.57
CA GLY A 87 -8.16 0.64 10.08
C GLY A 87 -7.23 0.89 8.89
N PHE A 88 -7.56 1.83 8.01
CA PHE A 88 -6.73 2.14 6.85
C PHE A 88 -5.44 2.93 7.20
N PHE A 89 -5.38 3.55 8.37
CA PHE A 89 -4.17 4.14 8.94
C PHE A 89 -2.99 3.15 8.98
N SER A 90 -3.24 1.93 9.45
CA SER A 90 -2.20 0.88 9.55
C SER A 90 -1.60 0.54 8.19
N CYS A 91 -2.38 0.59 7.12
CA CYS A 91 -1.87 0.41 5.76
C CYS A 91 -0.76 1.43 5.47
N GLY A 92 -1.05 2.71 5.66
CA GLY A 92 -0.09 3.77 5.44
C GLY A 92 1.17 3.61 6.28
N TYR A 93 1.00 3.35 7.57
CA TYR A 93 2.11 3.13 8.49
C TYR A 93 3.07 2.05 7.99
N GLN A 94 2.54 0.85 7.72
CA GLN A 94 3.35 -0.29 7.31
C GLN A 94 4.02 -0.07 5.94
N LEU A 95 3.27 0.43 4.96
CA LEU A 95 3.79 0.61 3.61
C LEU A 95 4.89 1.67 3.54
N ALA A 96 4.65 2.82 4.16
CA ALA A 96 5.60 3.93 4.11
C ALA A 96 6.87 3.63 4.93
N PHE A 97 6.72 3.04 6.12
CA PHE A 97 7.84 2.58 6.93
C PHE A 97 8.72 1.59 6.15
N ILE A 98 8.12 0.55 5.56
CA ILE A 98 8.87 -0.46 4.80
C ILE A 98 9.53 0.18 3.57
N THR A 99 8.83 1.03 2.83
CA THR A 99 9.41 1.68 1.65
C THR A 99 10.62 2.54 2.00
N ALA A 100 10.57 3.27 3.12
CA ALA A 100 11.63 4.19 3.53
C ALA A 100 12.82 3.50 4.21
N HIS A 101 12.54 2.52 5.10
CA HIS A 101 13.56 1.98 6.01
C HIS A 101 13.98 0.54 5.72
N PHE A 102 13.18 -0.25 4.99
CA PHE A 102 13.53 -1.63 4.69
C PHE A 102 14.81 -1.79 3.85
N PRO A 103 15.06 -0.98 2.81
CA PRO A 103 16.32 -1.04 2.09
C PRO A 103 17.53 -0.74 2.99
N ALA A 104 17.41 0.23 3.91
CA ALA A 104 18.46 0.54 4.89
C ALA A 104 18.70 -0.63 5.85
N LEU A 105 17.65 -1.23 6.40
CA LEU A 105 17.73 -2.43 7.23
C LEU A 105 18.47 -3.58 6.51
N VAL A 106 18.19 -3.77 5.22
CA VAL A 106 18.88 -4.80 4.41
C VAL A 106 20.37 -4.47 4.24
N THR A 107 20.74 -3.20 4.13
CA THR A 107 22.16 -2.80 4.03
C THR A 107 22.95 -3.04 5.32
N GLU A 108 22.29 -3.06 6.47
CA GLU A 108 22.88 -3.37 7.78
C GLU A 108 23.02 -4.88 8.04
N MET A 109 22.60 -5.70 7.10
CA MET A 109 22.69 -7.15 7.22
C MET A 109 24.14 -7.60 7.41
N SER A 110 24.39 -8.33 8.50
CA SER A 110 25.72 -8.83 8.84
C SER A 110 26.15 -10.06 8.03
N SER A 111 25.18 -10.76 7.41
CA SER A 111 25.47 -11.94 6.61
C SER A 111 25.95 -11.53 5.22
N PRO A 112 27.12 -12.04 4.76
CA PRO A 112 27.57 -11.77 3.40
C PRO A 112 26.60 -12.33 2.38
N ILE A 113 26.48 -11.66 1.24
CA ILE A 113 25.70 -12.17 0.11
C ILE A 113 26.48 -13.32 -0.52
N ASP A 114 25.85 -14.49 -0.62
CA ASP A 114 26.45 -15.64 -1.30
C ASP A 114 26.41 -15.41 -2.82
N SER A 115 27.54 -15.07 -3.39
CA SER A 115 27.71 -14.88 -4.83
C SER A 115 27.63 -16.18 -5.64
N ARG A 116 27.63 -17.35 -4.98
CA ARG A 116 27.45 -18.67 -5.64
C ARG A 116 26.00 -19.12 -5.70
N GLY A 117 25.10 -18.40 -4.99
CA GLY A 117 23.67 -18.67 -4.99
C GLY A 117 22.91 -17.79 -6.00
N TRP A 118 21.59 -17.82 -5.90
CA TRP A 118 20.68 -17.06 -6.78
C TRP A 118 20.98 -15.54 -6.84
N CYS A 119 21.58 -14.98 -5.79
CA CYS A 119 22.01 -13.58 -5.81
C CYS A 119 23.08 -13.34 -6.89
N GLY A 120 24.09 -14.22 -6.96
CA GLY A 120 25.12 -14.14 -7.98
C GLY A 120 24.57 -14.33 -9.39
N ASP A 121 23.65 -15.29 -9.58
CA ASP A 121 22.97 -15.52 -10.87
C ASP A 121 22.22 -14.29 -11.37
N LEU A 122 21.71 -13.45 -10.45
CA LEU A 122 21.01 -12.19 -10.74
C LEU A 122 21.93 -10.96 -10.70
N GLY A 123 23.24 -11.12 -10.49
CA GLY A 123 24.18 -10.01 -10.37
C GLY A 123 23.99 -9.14 -9.10
N ILE A 124 23.38 -9.71 -8.04
CA ILE A 124 23.18 -9.04 -6.76
C ILE A 124 24.40 -9.29 -5.87
N GLU A 125 25.37 -8.39 -5.93
CA GLU A 125 26.65 -8.54 -5.23
C GLU A 125 26.72 -7.74 -3.92
N THR A 126 25.81 -6.78 -3.71
CA THR A 126 25.81 -5.89 -2.55
C THR A 126 24.47 -5.91 -1.82
N THR A 127 24.49 -5.63 -0.50
CA THR A 127 23.27 -5.50 0.31
C THR A 127 22.38 -4.36 -0.17
N ALA A 128 22.96 -3.27 -0.70
CA ALA A 128 22.21 -2.19 -1.32
C ALA A 128 21.47 -2.64 -2.59
N ALA A 129 22.11 -3.46 -3.45
CA ALA A 129 21.46 -4.05 -4.61
C ALA A 129 20.34 -5.02 -4.19
N LEU A 130 20.54 -5.81 -3.13
CA LEU A 130 19.52 -6.68 -2.55
C LEU A 130 18.33 -5.86 -2.03
N GLY A 131 18.57 -4.74 -1.32
CA GLY A 131 17.51 -3.83 -0.86
C GLY A 131 16.68 -3.26 -2.02
N GLY A 132 17.32 -2.81 -3.07
CA GLY A 132 16.64 -2.34 -4.29
C GLY A 132 15.84 -3.46 -4.98
N PHE A 133 16.42 -4.65 -5.09
CA PHE A 133 15.76 -5.83 -5.65
C PHE A 133 14.55 -6.24 -4.81
N ALA A 134 14.66 -6.20 -3.48
CA ALA A 134 13.56 -6.49 -2.55
C ALA A 134 12.34 -5.61 -2.80
N ILE A 135 12.53 -4.30 -3.01
CA ILE A 135 11.43 -3.37 -3.36
C ILE A 135 10.81 -3.72 -4.71
N SER A 136 11.63 -4.15 -5.68
CA SER A 136 11.12 -4.60 -6.99
C SER A 136 10.27 -5.87 -6.87
N VAL A 137 10.68 -6.83 -6.02
CA VAL A 137 9.90 -8.04 -5.72
C VAL A 137 8.59 -7.68 -5.04
N ILE A 138 8.59 -6.72 -4.09
CA ILE A 138 7.35 -6.18 -3.50
C ILE A 138 6.45 -5.64 -4.61
N GLY A 139 6.96 -4.83 -5.52
CA GLY A 139 6.20 -4.25 -6.64
C GLY A 139 5.59 -5.31 -7.55
N LEU A 140 6.37 -6.32 -7.94
CA LEU A 140 5.92 -7.41 -8.82
C LEU A 140 4.83 -8.26 -8.14
N SER A 141 5.06 -8.67 -6.90
CA SER A 141 4.10 -9.45 -6.11
C SER A 141 2.82 -8.66 -5.85
N ASN A 142 2.93 -7.33 -5.69
CA ASN A 142 1.81 -6.43 -5.50
C ASN A 142 0.88 -6.38 -6.72
N ILE A 143 1.41 -6.44 -7.94
CA ILE A 143 0.59 -6.53 -9.15
C ILE A 143 -0.32 -7.76 -9.06
N ILE A 144 0.26 -8.92 -8.76
CA ILE A 144 -0.48 -10.18 -8.63
C ILE A 144 -1.50 -10.09 -7.49
N GLY A 145 -1.06 -9.68 -6.30
CA GLY A 145 -1.91 -9.60 -5.11
C GLY A 145 -3.09 -8.64 -5.26
N THR A 146 -2.86 -7.49 -5.89
CA THR A 146 -3.92 -6.50 -6.15
C THR A 146 -4.97 -7.02 -7.12
N LEU A 147 -4.56 -7.74 -8.18
CA LEU A 147 -5.49 -8.37 -9.12
C LEU A 147 -6.29 -9.48 -8.45
N VAL A 148 -5.64 -10.32 -7.65
CA VAL A 148 -6.30 -11.37 -6.86
C VAL A 148 -7.29 -10.76 -5.87
N ALA A 149 -6.93 -9.68 -5.16
CA ALA A 149 -7.82 -8.98 -4.25
C ALA A 149 -9.02 -8.38 -4.97
N GLY A 150 -8.82 -7.77 -6.15
CA GLY A 150 -9.91 -7.26 -6.99
C GLY A 150 -10.87 -8.34 -7.45
N TRP A 151 -10.37 -9.52 -7.79
CA TRP A 151 -11.17 -10.70 -8.12
C TRP A 151 -11.91 -11.25 -6.88
N ALA A 152 -11.21 -11.43 -5.77
CA ALA A 152 -11.76 -11.95 -4.53
C ALA A 152 -12.86 -11.03 -3.96
N GLY A 153 -12.67 -9.70 -4.06
CA GLY A 153 -13.65 -8.69 -3.61
C GLY A 153 -14.99 -8.70 -4.36
N LYS A 154 -15.10 -9.46 -5.47
CA LYS A 154 -16.37 -9.73 -6.15
C LYS A 154 -17.13 -10.93 -5.57
N ARG A 155 -16.43 -11.84 -4.89
CA ARG A 155 -16.98 -13.12 -4.42
C ARG A 155 -17.14 -13.19 -2.92
N PHE A 156 -16.27 -12.49 -2.19
CA PHE A 156 -16.19 -12.53 -0.73
C PHE A 156 -16.47 -11.16 -0.13
N GLY A 157 -16.95 -11.12 1.11
CA GLY A 157 -17.10 -9.89 1.87
C GLY A 157 -15.77 -9.14 2.02
N LYS A 158 -15.78 -7.85 1.68
CA LYS A 158 -14.55 -7.04 1.64
C LYS A 158 -13.93 -6.86 3.00
N LYS A 159 -14.74 -6.77 4.06
CA LYS A 159 -14.27 -6.68 5.45
C LYS A 159 -13.42 -7.89 5.86
N TRP A 160 -13.82 -9.10 5.46
CA TRP A 160 -13.07 -10.32 5.76
C TRP A 160 -11.76 -10.39 4.99
N LEU A 161 -11.77 -9.95 3.73
CA LEU A 161 -10.55 -9.85 2.93
C LEU A 161 -9.59 -8.82 3.52
N LEU A 162 -10.08 -7.64 3.93
CA LEU A 162 -9.27 -6.61 4.58
C LEU A 162 -8.70 -7.12 5.90
N SER A 163 -9.53 -7.71 6.76
CA SER A 163 -9.07 -8.32 8.01
C SER A 163 -7.97 -9.36 7.76
N GLY A 164 -8.18 -10.28 6.80
CA GLY A 164 -7.21 -11.30 6.43
C GLY A 164 -5.89 -10.71 5.88
N ILE A 165 -5.95 -9.65 5.07
CA ILE A 165 -4.76 -8.98 4.54
C ILE A 165 -3.95 -8.33 5.68
N TYR A 166 -4.58 -7.62 6.60
CA TYR A 166 -3.88 -7.00 7.72
C TYR A 166 -3.28 -8.04 8.68
N ALA A 167 -4.02 -9.12 8.97
CA ALA A 167 -3.49 -10.24 9.74
C ALA A 167 -2.29 -10.89 9.04
N GLY A 168 -2.40 -11.17 7.73
CA GLY A 168 -1.33 -11.76 6.93
C GLY A 168 -0.06 -10.90 6.90
N ARG A 169 -0.20 -9.57 6.77
CA ARG A 169 0.94 -8.64 6.86
C ARG A 169 1.61 -8.69 8.23
N SER A 170 0.82 -8.71 9.30
CA SER A 170 1.35 -8.79 10.66
C SER A 170 2.10 -10.10 10.89
N VAL A 171 1.58 -11.22 10.37
CA VAL A 171 2.26 -12.52 10.41
C VAL A 171 3.57 -12.48 9.61
N ALA A 172 3.55 -11.97 8.37
CA ALA A 172 4.76 -11.87 7.54
C ALA A 172 5.84 -11.00 8.21
N ALA A 173 5.44 -9.86 8.78
CA ALA A 173 6.34 -8.98 9.52
C ALA A 173 6.90 -9.65 10.77
N THR A 174 6.07 -10.37 11.53
CA THR A 174 6.52 -11.10 12.73
C THR A 174 7.53 -12.19 12.37
N ILE A 175 7.24 -13.01 11.35
CA ILE A 175 8.19 -14.02 10.89
C ILE A 175 9.51 -13.38 10.49
N PHE A 176 9.47 -12.28 9.74
CA PHE A 176 10.66 -11.59 9.26
C PHE A 176 11.54 -11.10 10.40
N ILE A 177 10.98 -10.38 11.39
CA ILE A 177 11.78 -9.81 12.49
C ILE A 177 12.25 -10.85 13.51
N MET A 178 11.61 -12.03 13.55
CA MET A 178 12.01 -13.15 14.43
C MET A 178 13.01 -14.10 13.76
N THR A 179 13.30 -13.93 12.47
CA THR A 179 14.28 -14.73 11.74
C THR A 179 15.56 -13.93 11.47
N PRO A 180 16.74 -14.59 11.41
CA PRO A 180 17.94 -13.88 10.98
C PRO A 180 17.77 -13.24 9.60
N VAL A 181 18.21 -11.99 9.47
CA VAL A 181 18.16 -11.28 8.18
C VAL A 181 19.17 -11.89 7.22
N SER A 182 18.66 -12.46 6.15
CA SER A 182 19.43 -13.12 5.09
C SER A 182 18.79 -12.80 3.73
N ALA A 183 19.50 -13.03 2.63
CA ALA A 183 18.93 -12.83 1.28
C ALA A 183 17.62 -13.60 1.09
N ASN A 184 17.53 -14.83 1.62
CA ASN A 184 16.30 -15.64 1.52
C ASN A 184 15.14 -15.09 2.37
N SER A 185 15.41 -14.65 3.61
CA SER A 185 14.36 -14.06 4.46
C SER A 185 13.88 -12.72 3.91
N VAL A 186 14.77 -11.91 3.34
CA VAL A 186 14.44 -10.67 2.62
C VAL A 186 13.55 -10.96 1.41
N LEU A 187 13.90 -11.95 0.58
CA LEU A 187 13.11 -12.32 -0.60
C LEU A 187 11.73 -12.86 -0.21
N PHE A 188 11.65 -13.77 0.76
CA PHE A 188 10.40 -14.32 1.24
C PHE A 188 9.46 -13.23 1.80
N PHE A 189 10.01 -12.36 2.65
CA PHE A 189 9.27 -11.23 3.20
C PHE A 189 8.77 -10.30 2.09
N SER A 190 9.63 -9.95 1.14
CA SER A 190 9.29 -9.07 0.02
C SER A 190 8.17 -9.65 -0.83
N PHE A 191 8.18 -10.95 -1.11
CA PHE A 191 7.13 -11.62 -1.84
C PHE A 191 5.81 -11.63 -1.05
N ALA A 192 5.84 -12.09 0.21
CA ALA A 192 4.64 -12.19 1.06
C ALA A 192 4.01 -10.81 1.33
N MET A 193 4.84 -9.83 1.72
CA MET A 193 4.37 -8.47 1.98
C MET A 193 3.90 -7.80 0.70
N GLY A 194 4.63 -7.98 -0.41
CA GLY A 194 4.26 -7.44 -1.71
C GLY A 194 2.90 -7.96 -2.19
N PHE A 195 2.63 -9.25 -2.07
CA PHE A 195 1.35 -9.83 -2.44
C PHE A 195 0.15 -9.20 -1.68
N LEU A 196 0.39 -8.79 -0.45
CA LEU A 196 -0.61 -8.13 0.39
C LEU A 196 -0.57 -6.59 0.31
N TRP A 197 0.38 -6.00 -0.45
CA TRP A 197 0.79 -4.59 -0.39
C TRP A 197 -0.36 -3.60 -0.62
N LEU A 198 -0.80 -3.42 -1.86
CA LEU A 198 -1.91 -2.54 -2.20
C LEU A 198 -3.23 -3.29 -2.42
N ALA A 199 -3.30 -4.56 -2.06
CA ALA A 199 -4.51 -5.37 -2.12
C ALA A 199 -5.68 -4.74 -1.33
N THR A 200 -5.39 -3.93 -0.31
CA THR A 200 -6.38 -3.18 0.47
C THR A 200 -7.02 -2.02 -0.29
N VAL A 201 -6.34 -1.40 -1.25
CA VAL A 201 -6.83 -0.20 -1.96
C VAL A 201 -8.13 -0.45 -2.73
N PRO A 202 -8.22 -1.44 -3.65
CA PRO A 202 -9.45 -1.72 -4.38
C PRO A 202 -10.55 -2.28 -3.47
N LEU A 203 -10.21 -2.93 -2.36
CA LEU A 203 -11.17 -3.44 -1.40
C LEU A 203 -11.77 -2.32 -0.55
N THR A 204 -10.94 -1.41 -0.02
CA THR A 204 -11.39 -0.28 0.81
C THR A 204 -12.22 0.70 -0.01
N SER A 205 -11.74 1.12 -1.20
CA SER A 205 -12.50 2.00 -2.08
C SER A 205 -13.80 1.34 -2.56
N GLY A 206 -13.76 0.03 -2.86
CA GLY A 206 -14.93 -0.76 -3.20
C GLY A 206 -15.91 -0.93 -2.04
N LEU A 207 -15.44 -0.99 -0.80
CA LEU A 207 -16.28 -1.05 0.41
C LEU A 207 -17.00 0.29 0.64
N VAL A 208 -16.27 1.42 0.57
CA VAL A 208 -16.84 2.76 0.66
C VAL A 208 -17.90 2.98 -0.43
N ALA A 209 -17.59 2.61 -1.68
CA ALA A 209 -18.53 2.72 -2.79
C ALA A 209 -19.78 1.84 -2.62
N HIS A 210 -19.66 0.68 -1.98
CA HIS A 210 -20.78 -0.23 -1.71
C HIS A 210 -21.70 0.30 -0.62
N ILE A 211 -21.15 0.86 0.44
CA ILE A 211 -21.92 1.36 1.58
C ILE A 211 -22.58 2.71 1.26
N TYR A 212 -21.83 3.66 0.67
CA TYR A 212 -22.23 5.06 0.54
C TYR A 212 -22.54 5.49 -0.91
N GLY A 213 -22.48 4.57 -1.86
CA GLY A 213 -22.73 4.87 -3.27
C GLY A 213 -21.50 5.41 -4.00
N LEU A 214 -21.52 5.28 -5.33
CA LEU A 214 -20.42 5.66 -6.20
C LEU A 214 -20.26 7.17 -6.36
N ARG A 215 -21.36 7.91 -6.31
CA ARG A 215 -21.36 9.37 -6.47
C ARG A 215 -20.46 10.06 -5.45
N TYR A 216 -20.47 9.57 -4.22
CA TYR A 216 -19.74 10.17 -3.08
C TYR A 216 -18.42 9.45 -2.77
N MET A 217 -18.13 8.36 -3.50
CA MET A 217 -16.95 7.53 -3.28
C MET A 217 -15.65 8.35 -3.29
N GLY A 218 -15.50 9.29 -4.23
CA GLY A 218 -14.28 10.08 -4.36
C GLY A 218 -13.97 10.90 -3.10
N THR A 219 -14.96 11.59 -2.56
CA THR A 219 -14.81 12.42 -1.35
C THR A 219 -14.63 11.54 -0.10
N LEU A 220 -15.50 10.56 0.10
CA LEU A 220 -15.45 9.71 1.29
C LEU A 220 -14.18 8.84 1.32
N TYR A 221 -13.81 8.26 0.18
CA TYR A 221 -12.55 7.51 0.11
C TYR A 221 -11.34 8.43 0.24
N GLY A 222 -11.39 9.67 -0.25
CA GLY A 222 -10.36 10.68 -0.01
C GLY A 222 -10.14 10.97 1.48
N ILE A 223 -11.21 11.05 2.27
CA ILE A 223 -11.14 11.20 3.73
C ILE A 223 -10.50 9.94 4.37
N VAL A 224 -10.95 8.75 3.96
CA VAL A 224 -10.33 7.49 4.42
C VAL A 224 -8.85 7.42 4.03
N PHE A 225 -8.51 7.84 2.82
CA PHE A 225 -7.12 7.89 2.35
C PHE A 225 -6.27 8.90 3.11
N PHE A 226 -6.85 9.96 3.65
CA PHE A 226 -6.15 10.89 4.54
C PHE A 226 -5.62 10.20 5.79
N SER A 227 -6.36 9.25 6.39
CA SER A 227 -5.84 8.46 7.52
C SER A 227 -4.63 7.61 7.13
N HIS A 228 -4.64 7.05 5.91
CA HIS A 228 -3.48 6.35 5.35
C HIS A 228 -2.26 7.29 5.27
N GLN A 229 -2.44 8.53 4.82
CA GLN A 229 -1.35 9.51 4.74
C GLN A 229 -0.80 9.88 6.12
N LEU A 230 -1.68 10.03 7.13
CA LEU A 230 -1.25 10.22 8.52
C LEU A 230 -0.44 9.02 9.03
N GLY A 231 -0.90 7.81 8.73
CA GLY A 231 -0.16 6.58 9.04
C GLY A 231 1.20 6.55 8.35
N SER A 232 1.26 6.91 7.07
CA SER A 232 2.49 7.00 6.29
C SER A 232 3.50 7.96 6.92
N PHE A 233 3.05 9.16 7.25
CA PHE A 233 3.89 10.15 7.93
C PHE A 233 4.45 9.62 9.24
N ILE A 234 3.58 9.08 10.10
CA ILE A 234 3.98 8.56 11.42
C ILE A 234 4.93 7.36 11.28
N GLY A 235 4.69 6.46 10.33
CA GLY A 235 5.53 5.29 10.09
C GLY A 235 6.95 5.65 9.68
N VAL A 236 7.11 6.59 8.76
CA VAL A 236 8.44 7.05 8.32
C VAL A 236 9.13 7.86 9.40
N TRP A 237 8.44 8.85 9.98
CA TRP A 237 8.99 9.70 11.02
C TRP A 237 9.41 8.91 12.26
N LEU A 238 8.53 8.04 12.75
CA LEU A 238 8.80 7.23 13.94
C LEU A 238 9.93 6.22 13.67
N GLY A 239 10.01 5.69 12.44
CA GLY A 239 11.11 4.84 12.00
C GLY A 239 12.47 5.51 12.17
N GLY A 240 12.61 6.76 11.72
CA GLY A 240 13.82 7.55 11.88
C GLY A 240 14.12 7.86 13.36
N VAL A 241 13.14 8.42 14.08
CA VAL A 241 13.31 8.81 15.50
C VAL A 241 13.72 7.63 16.39
N LEU A 242 13.06 6.47 16.21
CA LEU A 242 13.39 5.29 17.01
C LEU A 242 14.76 4.69 16.62
N TYR A 243 15.09 4.73 15.34
CA TYR A 243 16.41 4.31 14.89
C TYR A 243 17.51 5.21 15.47
N ASP A 244 17.35 6.52 15.39
CA ASP A 244 18.33 7.48 15.95
C ASP A 244 18.48 7.32 17.48
N SER A 245 17.41 6.93 18.17
CA SER A 245 17.40 6.80 19.64
C SER A 245 17.95 5.44 20.13
N TYR A 246 17.67 4.36 19.40
CA TYR A 246 17.94 2.99 19.85
C TYR A 246 18.92 2.21 18.96
N GLY A 247 19.30 2.77 17.79
CA GLY A 247 20.19 2.11 16.84
C GLY A 247 19.59 0.88 16.16
N THR A 248 18.25 0.70 16.23
CA THR A 248 17.57 -0.47 15.67
C THR A 248 16.13 -0.15 15.27
N TYR A 249 15.65 -0.83 14.22
CA TYR A 249 14.25 -0.75 13.76
C TYR A 249 13.28 -1.66 14.54
N THR A 250 13.74 -2.47 15.48
CA THR A 250 12.93 -3.51 16.14
C THR A 250 11.64 -2.95 16.74
N MET A 251 11.70 -1.81 17.44
CA MET A 251 10.54 -1.23 18.09
C MET A 251 9.48 -0.76 17.08
N VAL A 252 9.89 -0.09 16.01
CA VAL A 252 8.93 0.39 14.99
C VAL A 252 8.29 -0.76 14.22
N TRP A 253 8.99 -1.88 14.03
CA TRP A 253 8.40 -3.11 13.48
C TRP A 253 7.29 -3.65 14.38
N TRP A 254 7.52 -3.75 15.71
CA TRP A 254 6.49 -4.22 16.65
C TRP A 254 5.28 -3.30 16.71
N ILE A 255 5.47 -1.98 16.64
CA ILE A 255 4.36 -1.02 16.54
C ILE A 255 3.56 -1.27 15.24
N GLY A 256 4.23 -1.49 14.12
CA GLY A 256 3.59 -1.80 12.85
C GLY A 256 2.81 -3.12 12.87
N ILE A 257 3.33 -4.15 13.54
CA ILE A 257 2.65 -5.44 13.75
C ILE A 257 1.39 -5.23 14.59
N ALA A 258 1.51 -4.53 15.72
CA ALA A 258 0.38 -4.24 16.60
C ALA A 258 -0.72 -3.43 15.88
N ALA A 259 -0.34 -2.40 15.10
CA ALA A 259 -1.26 -1.63 14.28
C ALA A 259 -1.96 -2.49 13.22
N GLY A 260 -1.24 -3.44 12.62
CA GLY A 260 -1.82 -4.39 11.66
C GLY A 260 -2.82 -5.36 12.30
N ILE A 261 -2.50 -5.91 13.47
CA ILE A 261 -3.42 -6.76 14.25
C ILE A 261 -4.67 -5.96 14.64
N PHE A 262 -4.48 -4.75 15.15
CA PHE A 262 -5.59 -3.85 15.47
C PHE A 262 -6.49 -3.61 14.25
N SER A 263 -5.90 -3.33 13.08
CA SER A 263 -6.66 -3.15 11.84
C SER A 263 -7.38 -4.43 11.41
N ALA A 264 -6.78 -5.59 11.56
CA ALA A 264 -7.45 -6.85 11.27
C ALA A 264 -8.71 -7.02 12.13
N ILE A 265 -8.64 -6.70 13.41
CA ILE A 265 -9.75 -6.82 14.35
C ILE A 265 -10.84 -5.77 14.08
N ILE A 266 -10.47 -4.51 13.85
CA ILE A 266 -11.46 -3.43 13.68
C ILE A 266 -12.26 -3.54 12.39
N HIS A 267 -11.77 -4.27 11.38
CA HIS A 267 -12.52 -4.52 10.16
C HIS A 267 -13.63 -5.57 10.32
N ILE A 268 -13.56 -6.46 11.32
CA ILE A 268 -14.53 -7.54 11.52
C ILE A 268 -15.96 -7.02 11.75
N PRO A 269 -16.21 -6.04 12.65
CA PRO A 269 -17.58 -5.57 12.94
C PRO A 269 -18.16 -4.63 11.87
N ILE A 270 -17.43 -4.25 10.83
CA ILE A 270 -17.94 -3.38 9.76
C ILE A 270 -19.18 -4.01 9.12
N ARG A 271 -20.23 -3.19 8.95
CA ARG A 271 -21.45 -3.59 8.26
C ARG A 271 -21.35 -3.21 6.79
N GLU A 272 -21.41 -4.22 5.90
CA GLU A 272 -21.31 -4.04 4.44
C GLU A 272 -22.68 -3.75 3.79
N GLU A 273 -23.68 -3.28 4.55
CA GLU A 273 -24.99 -2.94 4.03
C GLU A 273 -24.98 -1.55 3.39
N SER A 274 -25.68 -1.39 2.27
CA SER A 274 -25.84 -0.08 1.62
C SER A 274 -26.64 0.86 2.52
N ARG A 275 -26.13 2.07 2.74
CA ARG A 275 -26.80 3.12 3.49
C ARG A 275 -27.63 4.05 2.61
N VAL A 276 -27.38 4.05 1.30
CA VAL A 276 -28.08 4.91 0.34
C VAL A 276 -29.54 4.50 0.17
N SER A 277 -29.87 3.22 0.34
CA SER A 277 -31.25 2.72 0.27
C SER A 277 -32.10 3.00 1.52
N SER A 278 -31.49 3.36 2.66
CA SER A 278 -32.19 3.59 3.92
C SER A 278 -32.64 5.04 4.12
N VAL A 279 -32.22 5.98 3.26
CA VAL A 279 -32.58 7.40 3.34
C VAL A 279 -33.77 7.72 2.40
N ALA A 280 -34.06 6.82 1.44
CA ALA A 280 -35.19 6.94 0.52
C ALA A 280 -36.49 6.31 1.06
N ALA A 281 -36.51 5.79 2.29
CA ALA A 281 -37.66 5.28 3.01
C ALA A 281 -37.97 6.14 4.24
#